data_0d803f2e1ff9912c471b25c44edde7e4
#
_entry.id   0d803f2e1ff9912c471b25c44edde7e4
#
_cell.length_a   1.000
_cell.length_b   1.000
_cell.length_c   1.000
_cell.angle_alpha   90.00
_cell.angle_beta   90.00
_cell.angle_gamma   90.00
#
_symmetry.space_group_name_H-M   'P 1'
#
loop_
_entity.id
_entity.type
_entity.pdbx_description
1 polymer ?
#
loop_
_entity_poly.entity_id
_entity_poly.type
_entity_poly.pdbx_seq_one_letter_code
_entity_poly.pdbx_strand_id
1 'polypeptide(L)'
;MPAPPSPLKKALVSEGFEIYRTAPNLVTLADRVRDNLLMDSGVSVVEEPLAVRVVLRAQSSNFPGESPDELYARARALSSELLGRGYAEVSAQAVPVADPGDRSRTIDTWYEVTYAVAVAGEAALAGEVRAALAVNKSAERV
;
A
#
# COMPACT_ATOMS: atom_id res chain seq x y z
N MET A 1 -22.84 -9.44 17.66
CA MET A 1 -22.94 -8.01 17.26
C MET A 1 -21.72 -7.62 16.47
N PRO A 2 -21.90 -7.01 15.30
CA PRO A 2 -20.75 -6.49 14.61
C PRO A 2 -20.12 -5.37 15.43
N ALA A 3 -18.81 -5.30 15.44
CA ALA A 3 -18.09 -4.21 16.09
C ALA A 3 -18.50 -2.88 15.43
N PRO A 4 -18.63 -1.78 16.20
CA PRO A 4 -18.88 -0.48 15.59
C PRO A 4 -17.74 -0.10 14.64
N PRO A 5 -18.03 0.65 13.56
CA PRO A 5 -16.98 1.08 12.67
C PRO A 5 -15.91 1.88 13.42
N SER A 6 -14.66 1.65 13.09
CA SER A 6 -13.52 2.37 13.69
C SER A 6 -13.71 3.88 13.52
N PRO A 7 -13.44 4.69 14.56
CA PRO A 7 -13.43 6.15 14.41
C PRO A 7 -12.48 6.60 13.30
N LEU A 8 -11.37 5.90 13.12
CA LEU A 8 -10.42 6.17 12.04
C LEU A 8 -11.06 5.98 10.67
N LYS A 9 -11.79 4.88 10.45
CA LYS A 9 -12.49 4.64 9.19
C LYS A 9 -13.48 5.76 8.88
N LYS A 10 -14.26 6.18 9.88
CA LYS A 10 -15.22 7.28 9.72
C LYS A 10 -14.54 8.59 9.34
N ALA A 11 -13.42 8.90 9.99
CA ALA A 11 -12.65 10.10 9.71
C ALA A 11 -12.13 10.10 8.26
N LEU A 12 -11.60 8.96 7.80
CA LEU A 12 -11.10 8.85 6.44
C LEU A 12 -12.22 8.96 5.40
N VAL A 13 -13.35 8.30 5.63
CA VAL A 13 -14.52 8.40 4.74
C VAL A 13 -15.03 9.83 4.66
N SER A 14 -15.08 10.55 5.78
CA SER A 14 -15.55 11.94 5.80
C SER A 14 -14.62 12.89 5.04
N GLU A 15 -13.34 12.53 4.90
CA GLU A 15 -12.37 13.27 4.09
C GLU A 15 -12.41 12.91 2.60
N GLY A 16 -13.30 12.00 2.21
CA GLY A 16 -13.49 11.61 0.82
C GLY A 16 -12.67 10.39 0.37
N PHE A 17 -11.99 9.72 1.30
CA PHE A 17 -11.23 8.52 0.95
C PHE A 17 -12.12 7.30 0.81
N GLU A 18 -11.79 6.44 -0.14
CA GLU A 18 -12.46 5.16 -0.32
C GLU A 18 -11.69 4.07 0.42
N ILE A 19 -12.42 3.20 1.10
CA ILE A 19 -11.84 2.14 1.91
C ILE A 19 -11.92 0.82 1.14
N TYR A 20 -10.79 0.16 1.00
CA TYR A 20 -10.71 -1.15 0.34
C TYR A 20 -11.01 -2.28 1.33
N ARG A 21 -10.39 -2.22 2.51
CA ARG A 21 -10.50 -3.28 3.51
C ARG A 21 -10.17 -2.72 4.90
N THR A 22 -10.79 -3.27 5.93
CA THR A 22 -10.43 -3.00 7.32
C THR A 22 -10.03 -4.29 8.02
N ALA A 23 -9.06 -4.18 8.90
CA ALA A 23 -8.60 -5.25 9.78
C ALA A 23 -8.33 -4.64 11.16
N PRO A 24 -8.17 -5.43 12.22
CA PRO A 24 -7.81 -4.86 13.51
C PRO A 24 -6.57 -3.97 13.39
N ASN A 25 -6.68 -2.74 13.85
CA ASN A 25 -5.62 -1.73 13.83
C ASN A 25 -5.13 -1.31 12.45
N LEU A 26 -5.87 -1.62 11.36
CA LEU A 26 -5.42 -1.33 10.00
C LEU A 26 -6.59 -1.00 9.08
N VAL A 27 -6.49 0.13 8.38
CA VAL A 27 -7.44 0.51 7.32
C VAL A 27 -6.68 0.63 6.01
N THR A 28 -7.04 -0.18 5.02
CA THR A 28 -6.42 -0.13 3.69
C THR A 28 -7.27 0.73 2.77
N LEU A 29 -6.64 1.69 2.11
CA LEU A 29 -7.30 2.61 1.19
C LEU A 29 -7.46 1.95 -0.18
N ALA A 30 -8.57 2.31 -0.86
CA ALA A 30 -8.86 1.79 -2.19
C ALA A 30 -8.36 2.75 -3.27
N ASP A 31 -7.99 2.18 -4.41
CA ASP A 31 -7.77 2.91 -5.65
C ASP A 31 -8.92 2.57 -6.61
N ARG A 32 -9.65 3.57 -7.05
CA ARG A 32 -10.73 3.38 -8.02
C ARG A 32 -10.14 3.36 -9.43
N VAL A 33 -10.09 2.17 -9.99
CA VAL A 33 -9.54 1.94 -11.33
C VAL A 33 -10.61 2.22 -12.40
N ARG A 34 -11.86 1.85 -12.10
CA ARG A 34 -13.04 2.08 -12.95
C ARG A 34 -14.24 2.33 -12.06
N ASP A 35 -15.35 2.78 -12.61
CA ASP A 35 -16.57 3.09 -11.86
C ASP A 35 -17.00 1.98 -10.89
N ASN A 36 -16.81 0.71 -11.28
CA ASN A 36 -17.22 -0.45 -10.50
C ASN A 36 -16.06 -1.27 -9.96
N LEU A 37 -14.82 -0.79 -10.08
CA LEU A 37 -13.65 -1.56 -9.69
C LEU A 37 -12.77 -0.78 -8.71
N LEU A 38 -12.77 -1.23 -7.46
CA LEU A 38 -11.85 -0.76 -6.43
C LEU A 38 -10.75 -1.79 -6.22
N MET A 39 -9.51 -1.33 -6.15
CA MET A 39 -8.36 -2.16 -5.88
C MET A 39 -7.59 -1.62 -4.66
N ASP A 40 -6.77 -2.48 -4.06
CA ASP A 40 -5.86 -2.08 -3.00
C ASP A 40 -4.90 -1.03 -3.56
N SER A 41 -4.87 0.15 -2.92
CA SER A 41 -3.99 1.25 -3.36
C SER A 41 -2.54 1.05 -2.97
N GLY A 42 -2.24 0.08 -2.10
CA GLY A 42 -0.91 -0.06 -1.49
C GLY A 42 -0.69 0.90 -0.31
N VAL A 43 -1.68 1.74 0.00
CA VAL A 43 -1.60 2.69 1.11
C VAL A 43 -2.56 2.24 2.21
N SER A 44 -2.07 2.18 3.43
CA SER A 44 -2.89 1.83 4.59
C SER A 44 -2.54 2.72 5.77
N VAL A 45 -3.45 2.77 6.73
CA VAL A 45 -3.28 3.54 7.97
C VAL A 45 -3.33 2.58 9.13
N VAL A 46 -2.28 2.63 9.97
CA VAL A 46 -2.25 1.93 11.25
C VAL A 46 -2.85 2.87 12.27
N GLU A 47 -3.82 2.37 13.06
CA GLU A 47 -4.53 3.20 14.03
C GLU A 47 -3.70 3.44 15.28
N GLU A 48 -2.99 2.43 15.76
CA GLU A 48 -2.22 2.55 17.00
C GLU A 48 -0.91 1.76 16.93
N PRO A 49 0.26 2.44 16.95
CA PRO A 49 0.41 3.91 16.88
C PRO A 49 0.01 4.44 15.51
N LEU A 50 -0.51 5.67 15.48
CA LEU A 50 -1.00 6.25 14.22
C LEU A 50 0.13 6.43 13.22
N ALA A 51 0.01 5.77 12.07
CA ALA A 51 1.04 5.78 11.04
C ALA A 51 0.42 5.53 9.66
N VAL A 52 1.08 6.02 8.63
CA VAL A 52 0.73 5.71 7.23
C VAL A 52 1.76 4.73 6.70
N ARG A 53 1.29 3.69 6.03
CA ARG A 53 2.13 2.69 5.36
C ARG A 53 1.92 2.72 3.87
N VAL A 54 3.01 2.60 3.12
CA VAL A 54 2.99 2.53 1.66
C VAL A 54 3.78 1.32 1.21
N VAL A 55 3.17 0.50 0.35
CA VAL A 55 3.83 -0.67 -0.25
C VAL A 55 4.23 -0.31 -1.67
N LEU A 56 5.52 -0.43 -1.98
CA LEU A 56 6.05 -0.30 -3.33
C LEU A 56 6.40 -1.70 -3.85
N ARG A 57 6.11 -1.95 -5.11
CA ARG A 57 6.14 -3.31 -5.66
C ARG A 57 6.89 -3.36 -6.98
N ALA A 58 7.65 -4.45 -7.18
CA ALA A 58 8.15 -4.84 -8.48
C ALA A 58 7.63 -6.25 -8.78
N GLN A 59 6.99 -6.43 -9.92
CA GLN A 59 6.43 -7.73 -10.33
C GLN A 59 7.43 -8.44 -11.23
N SER A 60 7.73 -9.69 -10.92
CA SER A 60 8.71 -10.47 -11.70
C SER A 60 8.29 -10.63 -13.17
N SER A 61 6.99 -10.69 -13.44
CA SER A 61 6.47 -10.79 -14.81
C SER A 61 6.79 -9.58 -15.67
N ASN A 62 7.02 -8.41 -15.06
CA ASN A 62 7.36 -7.18 -15.78
C ASN A 62 8.86 -7.06 -16.09
N PHE A 63 9.69 -7.88 -15.45
CA PHE A 63 11.16 -7.80 -15.56
C PHE A 63 11.74 -9.21 -15.70
N PRO A 64 11.47 -9.89 -16.84
CA PRO A 64 11.93 -11.28 -17.03
C PRO A 64 13.45 -11.40 -16.90
N GLY A 65 13.91 -12.40 -16.18
CA GLY A 65 15.32 -12.70 -16.01
C GLY A 65 16.02 -11.93 -14.89
N GLU A 66 15.34 -11.00 -14.22
CA GLU A 66 15.94 -10.30 -13.09
C GLU A 66 15.87 -11.14 -11.80
N SER A 67 16.91 -11.01 -10.99
CA SER A 67 16.98 -11.71 -9.69
C SER A 67 16.06 -11.06 -8.65
N PRO A 68 15.74 -11.77 -7.54
CA PRO A 68 15.03 -11.15 -6.43
C PRO A 68 15.67 -9.86 -5.93
N ASP A 69 17.00 -9.83 -5.78
CA ASP A 69 17.70 -8.64 -5.32
C ASP A 69 17.52 -7.45 -6.28
N GLU A 70 17.55 -7.71 -7.59
CA GLU A 70 17.31 -6.68 -8.60
C GLU A 70 15.88 -6.15 -8.54
N LEU A 71 14.90 -7.03 -8.30
CA LEU A 71 13.49 -6.66 -8.19
C LEU A 71 13.22 -5.84 -6.93
N TYR A 72 13.79 -6.23 -5.79
CA TYR A 72 13.72 -5.40 -4.58
C TYR A 72 14.35 -4.03 -4.79
N ALA A 73 15.48 -3.97 -5.51
CA ALA A 73 16.14 -2.71 -5.82
C ALA A 73 15.24 -1.80 -6.67
N ARG A 74 14.48 -2.36 -7.60
CA ARG A 74 13.52 -1.60 -8.39
C ARG A 74 12.40 -1.00 -7.54
N ALA A 75 11.85 -1.79 -6.61
CA ALA A 75 10.83 -1.30 -5.69
C ALA A 75 11.39 -0.18 -4.80
N ARG A 76 12.61 -0.36 -4.27
CA ARG A 76 13.26 0.65 -3.44
C ARG A 76 13.58 1.93 -4.21
N ALA A 77 13.87 1.83 -5.50
CA ALA A 77 14.16 3.00 -6.32
C ALA A 77 12.95 3.96 -6.44
N LEU A 78 11.75 3.46 -6.21
CA LEU A 78 10.53 4.28 -6.24
C LEU A 78 10.29 5.06 -4.94
N SER A 79 11.10 4.85 -3.91
CA SER A 79 10.86 5.35 -2.56
C SER A 79 11.40 6.76 -2.28
N SER A 80 12.11 7.38 -3.22
CA SER A 80 12.83 8.64 -2.95
C SER A 80 11.93 9.73 -2.36
N GLU A 81 10.72 9.89 -2.88
CA GLU A 81 9.78 10.88 -2.38
C GLU A 81 9.28 10.54 -0.97
N LEU A 82 9.04 9.26 -0.70
CA LEU A 82 8.65 8.80 0.64
C LEU A 82 9.77 9.06 1.66
N LEU A 83 11.01 8.72 1.30
CA LEU A 83 12.16 8.97 2.18
C LEU A 83 12.31 10.46 2.46
N GLY A 84 12.10 11.31 1.45
CA GLY A 84 12.11 12.77 1.62
C GLY A 84 11.02 13.29 2.54
N ARG A 85 9.94 12.53 2.73
CA ARG A 85 8.83 12.86 3.63
C ARG A 85 8.99 12.23 5.02
N GLY A 86 10.09 11.55 5.29
CA GLY A 86 10.36 10.96 6.61
C GLY A 86 9.97 9.50 6.74
N TYR A 87 9.52 8.84 5.67
CA TYR A 87 9.22 7.42 5.71
C TYR A 87 10.50 6.59 5.87
N ALA A 88 10.37 5.47 6.55
CA ALA A 88 11.45 4.49 6.68
C ALA A 88 10.96 3.11 6.22
N GLU A 89 11.85 2.34 5.63
CA GLU A 89 11.54 0.96 5.23
C GLU A 89 11.34 0.12 6.50
N VAL A 90 10.22 -0.61 6.57
CA VAL A 90 9.89 -1.43 7.74
C VAL A 90 9.87 -2.92 7.42
N SER A 91 9.66 -3.32 6.16
CA SER A 91 9.70 -4.73 5.77
C SER A 91 9.89 -4.86 4.26
N ALA A 92 10.34 -6.05 3.85
CA ALA A 92 10.43 -6.44 2.45
C ALA A 92 10.04 -7.92 2.37
N GLN A 93 9.22 -8.29 1.39
CA GLN A 93 8.77 -9.67 1.23
C GLN A 93 8.45 -10.01 -0.21
N ALA A 94 8.62 -11.28 -0.55
CA ALA A 94 8.18 -11.82 -1.83
C ALA A 94 6.81 -12.46 -1.64
N VAL A 95 5.85 -12.09 -2.49
CA VAL A 95 4.48 -12.60 -2.44
C VAL A 95 4.21 -13.39 -3.73
N PRO A 96 4.11 -14.72 -3.65
CA PRO A 96 3.76 -15.50 -4.84
C PRO A 96 2.29 -15.29 -5.18
N VAL A 97 2.02 -15.17 -6.48
CA VAL A 97 0.67 -15.00 -7.01
C VAL A 97 0.27 -16.30 -7.69
N ALA A 98 -0.77 -16.94 -7.17
CA ALA A 98 -1.27 -18.21 -7.70
C ALA A 98 -2.12 -17.98 -8.95
N ASP A 99 -2.08 -18.97 -9.85
CA ASP A 99 -2.99 -19.03 -10.98
C ASP A 99 -4.43 -19.17 -10.46
N PRO A 100 -5.37 -18.32 -10.90
CA PRO A 100 -6.77 -18.46 -10.48
C PRO A 100 -7.40 -19.82 -10.84
N GLY A 101 -6.93 -20.45 -11.92
CA GLY A 101 -7.42 -21.77 -12.35
C GLY A 101 -6.71 -22.94 -11.70
N ASP A 102 -5.53 -22.72 -11.11
CA ASP A 102 -4.74 -23.78 -10.47
C ASP A 102 -3.86 -23.16 -9.37
N ARG A 103 -4.32 -23.21 -8.14
CA ARG A 103 -3.65 -22.58 -6.99
C ARG A 103 -2.31 -23.23 -6.63
N SER A 104 -2.00 -24.38 -7.16
CA SER A 104 -0.69 -25.02 -6.97
C SER A 104 0.39 -24.42 -7.86
N ARG A 105 -0.02 -23.62 -8.86
CA ARG A 105 0.87 -23.00 -9.83
C ARG A 105 1.06 -21.51 -9.51
N THR A 106 2.30 -21.08 -9.37
CA THR A 106 2.66 -19.67 -9.23
C THR A 106 2.88 -19.06 -10.61
N ILE A 107 2.15 -17.99 -10.95
CA ILE A 107 2.25 -17.31 -12.24
C ILE A 107 3.04 -16.02 -12.19
N ASP A 108 3.26 -15.50 -10.99
CA ASP A 108 4.04 -14.27 -10.78
C ASP A 108 4.56 -14.26 -9.35
N THR A 109 5.54 -13.41 -9.09
CA THR A 109 5.98 -13.11 -7.73
C THR A 109 6.11 -11.60 -7.61
N TRP A 110 5.49 -11.04 -6.58
CA TRP A 110 5.53 -9.62 -6.29
C TRP A 110 6.54 -9.37 -5.18
N TYR A 111 7.54 -8.54 -5.47
CA TYR A 111 8.56 -8.16 -4.50
C TYR A 111 8.13 -6.82 -3.91
N GLU A 112 7.68 -6.85 -2.65
CA GLU A 112 7.07 -5.72 -1.98
C GLU A 112 7.98 -5.18 -0.90
N VAL A 113 8.16 -3.85 -0.88
CA VAL A 113 8.89 -3.15 0.17
C VAL A 113 7.91 -2.18 0.81
N THR A 114 7.76 -2.27 2.13
CA THR A 114 6.82 -1.46 2.89
C THR A 114 7.56 -0.35 3.62
N TYR A 115 7.03 0.86 3.49
CA TYR A 115 7.53 2.06 4.16
C TYR A 115 6.46 2.59 5.09
N ALA A 116 6.88 3.20 6.20
CA ALA A 116 5.94 3.78 7.16
C ALA A 116 6.46 5.10 7.71
N VAL A 117 5.52 5.97 8.07
CA VAL A 117 5.79 7.23 8.76
C VAL A 117 4.77 7.40 9.87
N ALA A 118 5.24 7.80 11.06
CA ALA A 118 4.36 8.13 12.16
C ALA A 118 3.65 9.45 11.89
N VAL A 119 2.38 9.54 12.27
CA VAL A 119 1.58 10.76 12.12
C VAL A 119 1.23 11.28 13.51
N ALA A 120 1.42 12.57 13.73
CA ALA A 120 1.23 13.18 15.05
C ALA A 120 -0.22 13.19 15.53
N GLY A 121 -1.19 13.19 14.61
CA GLY A 121 -2.62 13.16 14.96
C GLY A 121 -3.50 13.20 13.73
N GLU A 122 -4.81 13.08 13.94
CA GLU A 122 -5.79 13.03 12.85
C GLU A 122 -5.77 14.27 11.97
N ALA A 123 -5.41 15.43 12.52
CA ALA A 123 -5.36 16.68 11.75
C ALA A 123 -4.35 16.63 10.60
N ALA A 124 -3.23 15.91 10.78
CA ALA A 124 -2.21 15.76 9.75
C ALA A 124 -2.46 14.53 8.86
N LEU A 125 -3.32 13.62 9.28
CA LEU A 125 -3.49 12.32 8.64
C LEU A 125 -3.99 12.43 7.20
N ALA A 126 -5.03 13.21 6.96
CA ALA A 126 -5.64 13.32 5.63
C ALA A 126 -4.64 13.82 4.59
N GLY A 127 -3.86 14.82 4.93
CA GLY A 127 -2.82 15.35 4.03
C GLY A 127 -1.74 14.33 3.73
N GLU A 128 -1.31 13.58 4.74
CA GLU A 128 -0.30 12.53 4.57
C GLU A 128 -0.81 11.38 3.71
N VAL A 129 -2.06 10.96 3.92
CA VAL A 129 -2.69 9.91 3.12
C VAL A 129 -2.81 10.35 1.65
N ARG A 130 -3.23 11.59 1.40
CA ARG A 130 -3.32 12.12 0.02
C ARG A 130 -1.97 12.10 -0.67
N ALA A 131 -0.92 12.53 0.03
CA ALA A 131 0.43 12.52 -0.51
C ALA A 131 0.91 11.09 -0.80
N ALA A 132 0.66 10.16 0.11
CA ALA A 132 1.03 8.75 -0.06
C ALA A 132 0.33 8.12 -1.25
N LEU A 133 -0.97 8.38 -1.42
CA LEU A 133 -1.72 7.88 -2.58
C LEU A 133 -1.17 8.43 -3.90
N ALA A 134 -0.79 9.70 -3.93
CA ALA A 134 -0.21 10.33 -5.12
C ALA A 134 1.15 9.73 -5.46
N VAL A 135 1.99 9.48 -4.48
CA VAL A 135 3.30 8.84 -4.69
C VAL A 135 3.13 7.42 -5.24
N ASN A 136 2.25 6.64 -4.63
CA ASN A 136 2.05 5.26 -5.06
C ASN A 136 1.46 5.19 -6.48
N LYS A 137 0.53 6.08 -6.79
CA LYS A 137 -0.05 6.14 -8.14
C LYS A 137 1.00 6.52 -9.18
N SER A 138 1.92 7.42 -8.86
CA SER A 138 3.03 7.78 -9.75
C SER A 138 3.99 6.61 -9.94
N ALA A 139 4.25 5.82 -8.90
CA ALA A 139 5.11 4.65 -8.96
C ALA A 139 4.55 3.56 -9.89
N GLU A 140 3.24 3.39 -9.94
CA GLU A 140 2.59 2.41 -10.81
C GLU A 140 2.75 2.70 -12.31
N ARG A 141 3.12 3.92 -12.67
CA ARG A 141 3.27 4.35 -14.07
C ARG A 141 4.68 4.14 -14.61
N VAL A 142 5.60 3.72 -13.79
CA VAL A 142 7.01 3.55 -14.19
C VAL A 142 7.28 2.18 -14.77
#